data_90a7a7b634a17aec7e3ab37b4f6622cb
#
_entry.id   90a7a7b634a17aec7e3ab37b4f6622cb
#
_cell.length_a   1.000
_cell.length_b   1.000
_cell.length_c   1.000
_cell.angle_alpha   90.00
_cell.angle_beta   90.00
_cell.angle_gamma   90.00
#
_symmetry.space_group_name_H-M   'P 1'
#
loop_
_entity.id
_entity.type
_entity.pdbx_description
1 polymer ?
#
loop_
_entity_poly.entity_id
_entity_poly.type
_entity_poly.pdbx_seq_one_letter_code
_entity_poly.pdbx_strand_id
1 'polypeptide(L)'
;MPLHIATHPLIAHKMTILRDVNTPSHDFRRVLREITFYLGYEATRNLEVANIEIKTPATITEGCKLTESISIIPILRAGTGMCDAMLDLLPTAAIHHIGNWNCRPFLVNLMAKNPLSQ
;
A
#
# COMPACT_ATOMS: atom_id res chain seq x y z
N MET A 1 0.19 -19.47 3.31
CA MET A 1 0.49 -18.08 3.67
C MET A 1 -0.22 -17.70 4.95
N PRO A 2 0.45 -17.14 5.94
CA PRO A 2 -0.25 -16.64 7.12
C PRO A 2 -1.15 -15.46 6.74
N LEU A 3 -2.36 -15.43 7.30
CA LEU A 3 -3.28 -14.32 7.17
C LEU A 3 -2.96 -13.28 8.26
N HIS A 4 -2.65 -12.05 7.85
CA HIS A 4 -2.48 -10.93 8.75
C HIS A 4 -3.74 -10.07 8.76
N ILE A 5 -4.37 -9.97 9.93
CA ILE A 5 -5.56 -9.14 10.12
C ILE A 5 -5.14 -7.87 10.87
N ALA A 6 -5.41 -6.73 10.27
CA ALA A 6 -5.21 -5.45 10.92
C ALA A 6 -6.31 -5.22 11.96
N THR A 7 -5.93 -5.19 13.24
CA THR A 7 -6.86 -5.10 14.37
C THR A 7 -6.90 -3.73 15.03
N HIS A 8 -6.36 -2.71 14.39
CA HIS A 8 -6.29 -1.37 14.94
C HIS A 8 -7.70 -0.74 15.06
N PRO A 9 -8.06 -0.12 16.21
CA PRO A 9 -9.39 0.47 16.43
C PRO A 9 -9.78 1.50 15.37
N LEU A 10 -8.82 2.28 14.87
CA LEU A 10 -9.05 3.27 13.84
C LEU A 10 -9.44 2.64 12.49
N ILE A 11 -8.84 1.51 12.16
CA ILE A 11 -9.21 0.73 10.96
C ILE A 11 -10.64 0.19 11.12
N ALA A 12 -11.00 -0.34 12.27
CA ALA A 12 -12.35 -0.83 12.55
C ALA A 12 -13.40 0.29 12.41
N HIS A 13 -13.09 1.48 12.93
CA HIS A 13 -13.95 2.66 12.78
C HIS A 13 -14.12 3.06 11.29
N LYS A 14 -13.02 3.15 10.56
CA LYS A 14 -13.02 3.49 9.12
C LYS A 14 -13.77 2.44 8.29
N MET A 15 -13.62 1.16 8.62
CA MET A 15 -14.35 0.08 7.96
C MET A 15 -15.85 0.16 8.20
N THR A 16 -16.29 0.64 9.35
CA THR A 16 -17.72 0.89 9.61
C THR A 16 -18.28 1.92 8.63
N ILE A 17 -17.58 3.03 8.43
CA ILE A 17 -17.97 4.07 7.47
C ILE A 17 -17.98 3.49 6.05
N LEU A 18 -16.95 2.74 5.67
CA LEU A 18 -16.84 2.17 4.32
C LEU A 18 -17.97 1.19 3.98
N ARG A 19 -18.47 0.46 4.97
CA ARG A 19 -19.52 -0.55 4.81
C ARG A 19 -20.94 0.01 4.87
N ASP A 20 -21.11 1.23 5.37
CA ASP A 20 -22.42 1.84 5.47
C ASP A 20 -22.96 2.18 4.08
N VAL A 21 -24.15 1.69 3.77
CA VAL A 21 -24.85 1.93 2.50
C VAL A 21 -25.15 3.42 2.26
N ASN A 22 -25.24 4.21 3.32
CA ASN A 22 -25.54 5.63 3.25
C ASN A 22 -24.30 6.50 3.04
N THR A 23 -23.09 5.93 3.03
CA THR A 23 -21.85 6.68 2.84
C THR A 23 -21.78 7.25 1.42
N PRO A 24 -21.66 8.59 1.27
CA PRO A 24 -21.54 9.23 -0.05
C PRO A 24 -20.25 8.78 -0.77
N SER A 25 -20.28 8.84 -2.10
CA SER A 25 -19.13 8.38 -2.93
C SER A 25 -17.82 9.09 -2.62
N HIS A 26 -17.86 10.40 -2.31
CA HIS A 26 -16.65 11.15 -1.97
C HIS A 26 -16.06 10.73 -0.61
N ASP A 27 -16.90 10.44 0.37
CA ASP A 27 -16.47 9.92 1.67
C ASP A 27 -15.96 8.49 1.55
N PHE A 28 -16.62 7.66 0.75
CA PHE A 28 -16.15 6.31 0.45
C PHE A 28 -14.72 6.33 -0.12
N ARG A 29 -14.46 7.17 -1.14
CA ARG A 29 -13.13 7.29 -1.73
C ARG A 29 -12.10 7.79 -0.74
N ARG A 30 -12.45 8.77 0.08
CA ARG A 30 -11.55 9.30 1.12
C ARG A 30 -11.19 8.24 2.15
N VAL A 31 -12.19 7.55 2.68
CA VAL A 31 -11.99 6.52 3.69
C VAL A 31 -11.23 5.31 3.14
N LEU A 32 -11.52 4.91 1.90
CA LEU A 32 -10.77 3.85 1.22
C LEU A 32 -9.27 4.21 1.09
N ARG A 33 -8.98 5.45 0.73
CA ARG A 33 -7.61 5.97 0.66
C ARG A 33 -6.92 5.91 2.02
N GLU A 34 -7.58 6.34 3.08
CA GLU A 34 -7.05 6.29 4.44
C GLU A 34 -6.76 4.86 4.90
N ILE A 35 -7.69 3.94 4.69
CA ILE A 35 -7.51 2.51 5.01
C ILE A 35 -6.34 1.93 4.21
N THR A 36 -6.21 2.30 2.95
CA THR A 36 -5.10 1.82 2.10
C THR A 36 -3.75 2.25 2.64
N PHE A 37 -3.61 3.45 3.17
CA PHE A 37 -2.37 3.89 3.83
C PHE A 37 -2.02 3.01 5.03
N TYR A 38 -2.98 2.70 5.89
CA TYR A 38 -2.74 1.84 7.06
C TYR A 38 -2.37 0.42 6.66
N LEU A 39 -3.08 -0.16 5.69
CA LEU A 39 -2.79 -1.50 5.19
C LEU A 39 -1.45 -1.56 4.45
N GLY A 40 -1.13 -0.56 3.66
CA GLY A 40 0.14 -0.46 2.95
C GLY A 40 1.32 -0.32 3.91
N TYR A 41 1.16 0.49 4.95
CA TYR A 41 2.16 0.64 5.99
C TYR A 41 2.43 -0.69 6.70
N GLU A 42 1.39 -1.42 7.05
CA GLU A 42 1.50 -2.72 7.71
C GLU A 42 2.09 -3.79 6.78
N ALA A 43 1.67 -3.80 5.52
CA ALA A 43 2.17 -4.75 4.52
C ALA A 43 3.65 -4.56 4.19
N THR A 44 4.18 -3.36 4.37
CA THR A 44 5.59 -3.02 4.11
C THR A 44 6.50 -3.13 5.33
N ARG A 45 6.00 -3.65 6.44
CA ARG A 45 6.74 -3.75 7.71
C ARG A 45 8.07 -4.50 7.61
N ASN A 46 8.15 -5.50 6.75
CA ASN A 46 9.29 -6.40 6.61
C ASN A 46 10.21 -6.08 5.43
N LEU A 47 10.09 -4.87 4.85
CA LEU A 47 10.99 -4.44 3.78
C LEU A 47 12.41 -4.26 4.30
N GLU A 48 13.37 -4.68 3.50
CA GLU A 48 14.79 -4.53 3.81
C GLU A 48 15.27 -3.10 3.55
N VAL A 49 16.09 -2.60 4.47
CA VAL A 49 16.71 -1.29 4.37
C VAL A 49 18.23 -1.42 4.45
N ALA A 50 18.95 -0.55 3.77
CA ALA A 50 20.41 -0.40 3.90
C ALA A 50 20.73 0.91 4.61
N ASN A 51 21.79 0.89 5.42
CA ASN A 51 22.32 2.10 6.00
C ASN A 51 23.06 2.91 4.94
N ILE A 52 22.80 4.19 4.92
CA ILE A 52 23.47 5.17 4.06
C ILE A 52 23.94 6.36 4.89
N GLU A 53 25.02 7.00 4.45
CA GLU A 53 25.44 8.26 5.01
C GLU A 53 24.63 9.41 4.38
N ILE A 54 24.08 10.27 5.20
CA ILE A 54 23.35 11.45 4.76
C ILE A 54 23.96 12.71 5.38
N LYS A 55 23.87 13.82 4.63
CA LYS A 55 24.25 15.14 5.08
C LYS A 55 23.02 15.90 5.54
N THR A 56 22.98 16.19 6.83
CA THR A 56 21.98 17.11 7.40
C THR A 56 22.49 18.54 7.42
N PRO A 57 21.67 19.55 7.66
CA PRO A 57 22.15 20.93 7.80
C PRO A 57 23.19 21.12 8.91
N ALA A 58 23.20 20.27 9.93
CA ALA A 58 24.08 20.41 11.08
C ALA A 58 25.32 19.50 11.00
N THR A 59 25.18 18.29 10.47
CA THR A 59 26.26 17.28 10.47
C THR A 59 25.98 16.16 9.46
N ILE A 60 26.99 15.33 9.26
CA ILE A 60 26.86 14.05 8.55
C ILE A 60 26.39 13.00 9.55
N THR A 61 25.40 12.21 9.21
CA THR A 61 24.84 11.15 10.06
C THR A 61 24.41 9.95 9.23
N GLU A 62 24.13 8.86 9.90
CA GLU A 62 23.58 7.66 9.27
C GLU A 62 22.05 7.79 9.06
N GLY A 63 21.59 7.34 7.92
CA GLY A 63 20.20 7.15 7.57
C GLY A 63 19.96 5.77 7.00
N CYS A 64 18.74 5.49 6.57
CA CYS A 64 18.40 4.23 5.92
C CYS A 64 17.64 4.47 4.61
N LYS A 65 17.82 3.55 3.67
CA LYS A 65 17.17 3.57 2.37
C LYS A 65 16.61 2.18 2.06
N LEU A 66 15.42 2.12 1.49
CA LEU A 66 14.87 0.86 0.98
C LEU A 66 15.78 0.28 -0.11
N THR A 67 16.07 -1.01 -0.02
CA THR A 67 16.89 -1.74 -0.99
C THR A 67 16.06 -2.50 -2.00
N GLU A 68 14.81 -2.79 -1.66
CA GLU A 68 13.90 -3.55 -2.49
C GLU A 68 13.12 -2.65 -3.45
N SER A 69 12.92 -3.13 -4.69
CA SER A 69 11.97 -2.55 -5.62
C SER A 69 10.59 -3.13 -5.36
N ILE A 70 9.58 -2.27 -5.33
CA ILE A 70 8.21 -2.64 -5.03
C ILE A 70 7.36 -2.49 -6.29
N SER A 71 6.53 -3.48 -6.55
CA SER A 71 5.51 -3.44 -7.60
C SER A 71 4.12 -3.49 -6.99
N ILE A 72 3.24 -2.62 -7.47
CA ILE A 72 1.83 -2.57 -7.08
C ILE A 72 1.03 -3.20 -8.22
N ILE A 73 0.23 -4.20 -7.90
CA ILE A 73 -0.55 -4.94 -8.89
C ILE A 73 -2.04 -4.85 -8.53
N PRO A 74 -2.74 -3.79 -8.97
CA PRO A 74 -4.18 -3.69 -8.74
C PRO A 74 -4.94 -4.66 -9.63
N ILE A 75 -5.93 -5.31 -9.05
CA ILE A 75 -6.91 -6.08 -9.83
C ILE A 75 -7.95 -5.11 -10.38
N LEU A 76 -8.00 -4.99 -11.70
CA LEU A 76 -8.93 -4.09 -12.36
C LEU A 76 -10.38 -4.60 -12.22
N ARG A 77 -11.33 -3.72 -11.98
CA ARG A 77 -11.19 -2.26 -11.78
C ARG A 77 -11.21 -1.86 -10.31
N ALA A 78 -11.63 -2.77 -9.42
CA ALA A 78 -11.84 -2.51 -8.00
C ALA A 78 -10.58 -2.03 -7.28
N GLY A 79 -9.40 -2.55 -7.64
CA GLY A 79 -8.13 -2.17 -7.05
C GLY A 79 -7.62 -0.77 -7.42
N THR A 80 -8.23 -0.10 -8.41
CA THR A 80 -7.75 1.20 -8.90
C THR A 80 -7.84 2.29 -7.83
N GLY A 81 -8.91 2.29 -7.03
CA GLY A 81 -9.08 3.27 -5.96
C GLY A 81 -8.02 3.19 -4.85
N MET A 82 -7.43 2.01 -4.65
CA MET A 82 -6.35 1.80 -3.68
C MET A 82 -4.97 2.09 -4.28
N CYS A 83 -4.83 1.99 -5.60
CA CYS A 83 -3.56 2.14 -6.29
C CYS A 83 -2.94 3.53 -6.08
N ASP A 84 -3.74 4.59 -6.22
CA ASP A 84 -3.28 5.97 -6.05
C ASP A 84 -2.78 6.24 -4.63
N ALA A 85 -3.46 5.69 -3.63
CA ALA A 85 -3.02 5.80 -2.25
C ALA A 85 -1.71 5.05 -1.99
N MET A 86 -1.55 3.88 -2.57
CA MET A 86 -0.29 3.12 -2.49
C MET A 86 0.86 3.85 -3.18
N LEU A 87 0.61 4.54 -4.30
CA LEU A 87 1.62 5.36 -4.97
C LEU A 87 2.04 6.59 -4.16
N ASP A 88 1.15 7.18 -3.39
CA ASP A 88 1.52 8.26 -2.47
C ASP A 88 2.42 7.76 -1.34
N LEU A 89 2.20 6.53 -0.88
CA LEU A 89 3.04 5.89 0.13
C LEU A 89 4.38 5.41 -0.45
N LEU A 90 4.35 4.90 -1.68
CA LEU A 90 5.49 4.29 -2.39
C LEU A 90 5.65 4.93 -3.77
N PRO A 91 6.17 6.17 -3.86
CA PRO A 91 6.18 6.94 -5.11
C PRO A 91 7.03 6.32 -6.23
N THR A 92 8.00 5.49 -5.87
CA THR A 92 8.91 4.83 -6.82
C THR A 92 8.46 3.42 -7.23
N ALA A 93 7.31 2.96 -6.73
CA ALA A 93 6.79 1.65 -7.07
C ALA A 93 6.35 1.56 -8.53
N ALA A 94 6.63 0.42 -9.17
CA ALA A 94 6.09 0.12 -10.48
C ALA A 94 4.64 -0.34 -10.38
N ILE A 95 3.83 -0.05 -11.40
CA ILE A 95 2.43 -0.49 -11.46
C ILE A 95 2.26 -1.47 -12.61
N HIS A 96 1.66 -2.61 -12.30
CA HIS A 96 1.27 -3.61 -13.29
C HIS A 96 -0.21 -3.94 -13.12
N HIS A 97 -1.00 -3.82 -14.17
CA HIS A 97 -2.43 -4.08 -14.12
C HIS A 97 -2.75 -5.53 -14.48
N ILE A 98 -3.59 -6.17 -13.66
CA ILE A 98 -4.19 -7.46 -13.97
C ILE A 98 -5.69 -7.26 -14.16
N GLY A 99 -6.17 -7.54 -15.38
CA GLY A 99 -7.60 -7.55 -15.68
C GLY A 99 -8.21 -8.90 -15.31
N ASN A 100 -9.32 -8.88 -14.58
CA ASN A 100 -10.10 -10.08 -14.33
C ASN A 100 -11.59 -9.84 -14.59
N TRP A 101 -12.15 -10.60 -15.53
CA TRP A 101 -13.55 -10.48 -15.97
C TRP A 101 -14.54 -11.15 -15.01
N ASN A 102 -14.07 -11.98 -14.06
CA ASN A 102 -14.93 -12.84 -13.23
C ASN A 102 -14.61 -12.81 -11.73
N CYS A 103 -13.84 -11.86 -11.20
CA CYS A 103 -13.49 -11.92 -9.78
C CYS A 103 -14.41 -11.16 -8.84
N ARG A 104 -14.95 -11.92 -7.93
CA ARG A 104 -15.39 -11.51 -6.60
C ARG A 104 -14.14 -11.20 -5.73
N PRO A 105 -14.27 -10.52 -4.59
CA PRO A 105 -13.74 -9.22 -4.36
C PRO A 105 -12.29 -9.19 -3.85
N PHE A 106 -11.62 -8.07 -4.09
CA PHE A 106 -10.47 -7.52 -3.37
C PHE A 106 -9.33 -8.46 -2.98
N LEU A 107 -8.35 -8.58 -3.85
CA LEU A 107 -6.99 -8.88 -3.43
C LEU A 107 -6.03 -7.90 -4.12
N VAL A 108 -5.59 -6.90 -3.37
CA VAL A 108 -4.36 -6.19 -3.71
C VAL A 108 -3.23 -7.13 -3.31
N ASN A 109 -2.65 -7.83 -4.25
CA ASN A 109 -1.47 -8.62 -3.98
C ASN A 109 -0.26 -7.69 -3.97
N LEU A 110 0.13 -7.27 -2.77
CA LEU A 110 1.37 -6.55 -2.56
C LEU A 110 2.45 -7.62 -2.43
N MET A 111 3.08 -8.01 -3.52
CA MET A 111 4.38 -8.69 -3.50
C MET A 111 4.77 -9.23 -4.87
N ALA A 112 5.68 -8.59 -5.51
CA ALA A 112 6.60 -9.30 -6.38
C ALA A 112 8.01 -8.79 -6.08
N LYS A 113 8.81 -9.58 -5.40
CA LYS A 113 10.26 -9.47 -5.54
C LYS A 113 10.56 -9.59 -7.03
N ASN A 114 11.06 -8.55 -7.61
CA ASN A 114 11.43 -8.57 -9.01
C ASN A 114 12.83 -9.21 -9.14
N PRO A 115 12.98 -10.44 -9.69
CA PRO A 115 14.28 -11.06 -9.84
C PRO A 115 15.05 -10.57 -11.09
N LEU A 116 14.60 -9.51 -11.75
CA LEU A 116 15.17 -9.03 -13.01
C LEU A 116 15.91 -7.70 -12.85
N SER A 117 16.82 -7.63 -11.90
CA SER A 117 17.90 -6.64 -11.94
C SER A 117 19.24 -7.38 -11.85
N GLN A 118 19.61 -8.01 -12.95
CA GLN A 118 21.02 -8.28 -13.28
C GLN A 118 21.43 -7.36 -14.39
#